data_e035d0f1afee3d4c4407ca183842f4eb
#
_entry.id   e035d0f1afee3d4c4407ca183842f4eb
#
_cell.length_a   1.000
_cell.length_b   1.000
_cell.length_c   1.000
_cell.angle_alpha   90.00
_cell.angle_beta   90.00
_cell.angle_gamma   90.00
#
_symmetry.space_group_name_H-M   'P 1'
#
loop_
_entity.id
_entity.type
_entity.pdbx_description
1 polymer ?
#
loop_
_entity_poly.entity_id
_entity_poly.type
_entity_poly.pdbx_seq_one_letter_code
_entity_poly.pdbx_strand_id
1 'polypeptide(L)'
;LVTTTIDSDEGIKRQLPPPVPPDIDVPQAKEQNVFNVKVNFLDQLLVEGGPLDIEDLKNSAKSFLIATGDGIMSHPVGRDVVGRNREIEIDSETGNAKFPERLWVRKADVKMRIAEYEAFLAAADTENKKKNYTKVLDSWKEKLTTIELLGGDYKELPSSALISMQNDNNTTYNTYLQVQNELQTAVNELRDELALEKFGRTYKELEDLYDRNADDIDLLNQITAVRSVYPQRISEAEPREGSSYY
;
A
#
# COMPACT_ATOMS: atom_id res chain seq x y z
N LEU A 1 -7.55 -46.54 21.84
CA LEU A 1 -6.54 -45.49 21.77
C LEU A 1 -7.04 -44.45 20.76
N VAL A 2 -7.54 -43.30 21.22
CA VAL A 2 -7.96 -42.19 20.35
C VAL A 2 -6.78 -41.24 20.29
N THR A 3 -6.11 -41.16 19.14
CA THR A 3 -5.13 -40.13 18.86
C THR A 3 -5.84 -38.92 18.30
N THR A 4 -6.01 -37.87 19.11
CA THR A 4 -6.39 -36.56 18.64
C THR A 4 -5.18 -35.93 17.94
N THR A 5 -5.25 -35.78 16.64
CA THR A 5 -4.34 -34.92 15.90
C THR A 5 -4.72 -33.47 16.27
N ILE A 6 -3.82 -32.81 16.98
CA ILE A 6 -3.90 -31.34 17.17
C ILE A 6 -3.54 -30.75 15.83
N ASP A 7 -4.55 -30.21 15.15
CA ASP A 7 -4.35 -29.36 14.00
C ASP A 7 -3.58 -28.11 14.49
N SER A 8 -2.34 -27.98 14.06
CA SER A 8 -1.53 -26.83 14.43
C SER A 8 -2.08 -25.64 13.65
N ASP A 9 -2.68 -24.70 14.37
CA ASP A 9 -2.96 -23.35 13.84
C ASP A 9 -1.74 -22.87 13.06
N GLU A 10 -1.87 -22.77 11.74
CA GLU A 10 -0.86 -22.12 10.91
C GLU A 10 -0.87 -20.62 11.26
N GLY A 11 -0.06 -20.28 12.25
CA GLY A 11 0.21 -18.88 12.57
C GLY A 11 0.72 -18.16 11.32
N ILE A 12 0.29 -16.92 11.14
CA ILE A 12 0.70 -16.05 10.03
C ILE A 12 2.23 -16.04 9.98
N LYS A 13 2.83 -16.73 9.00
CA LYS A 13 4.27 -16.73 8.75
C LYS A 13 4.66 -15.37 8.16
N ARG A 14 5.02 -14.42 9.01
CA ARG A 14 5.65 -13.18 8.56
C ARG A 14 7.16 -13.38 8.45
N GLN A 15 7.70 -13.26 7.25
CA GLN A 15 9.14 -13.09 7.07
C GLN A 15 9.47 -11.62 7.37
N LEU A 16 10.27 -11.40 8.42
CA LEU A 16 10.88 -10.10 8.63
C LEU A 16 11.78 -9.78 7.44
N PRO A 17 11.74 -8.53 6.92
CA PRO A 17 12.69 -8.12 5.91
C PRO A 17 14.13 -8.29 6.44
N PRO A 18 15.08 -8.68 5.56
CA PRO A 18 16.47 -8.79 5.98
C PRO A 18 16.98 -7.44 6.51
N PRO A 19 17.86 -7.43 7.53
CA PRO A 19 18.43 -6.20 8.05
C PRO A 19 19.13 -5.42 6.92
N VAL A 20 18.88 -4.12 6.86
CA VAL A 20 19.50 -3.22 5.88
C VAL A 20 21.00 -3.15 6.17
N PRO A 21 21.89 -3.36 5.17
CA PRO A 21 23.32 -3.18 5.36
C PRO A 21 23.64 -1.75 5.84
N PRO A 22 24.59 -1.56 6.76
CA PRO A 22 24.84 -0.28 7.42
C PRO A 22 25.33 0.86 6.52
N ASP A 23 25.66 0.59 5.26
CA ASP A 23 26.22 1.57 4.31
C ASP A 23 25.25 1.98 3.18
N ILE A 24 23.97 1.62 3.26
CA ILE A 24 22.99 2.10 2.30
C ILE A 24 22.34 3.35 2.88
N ASP A 25 22.61 4.50 2.25
CA ASP A 25 21.87 5.74 2.49
C ASP A 25 20.42 5.50 2.05
N VAL A 26 19.57 5.07 3.01
CA VAL A 26 18.15 4.86 2.74
C VAL A 26 17.54 6.25 2.62
N PRO A 27 17.00 6.65 1.46
CA PRO A 27 16.34 7.94 1.32
C PRO A 27 15.29 8.04 2.42
N GLN A 28 15.41 9.02 3.30
CA GLN A 28 14.40 9.26 4.33
C GLN A 28 13.07 9.47 3.62
N ALA A 29 12.08 8.65 3.98
CA ALA A 29 10.72 8.84 3.48
C ALA A 29 10.26 10.23 3.93
N LYS A 30 9.72 11.01 3.00
CA LYS A 30 9.11 12.30 3.34
C LYS A 30 8.01 12.04 4.37
N GLU A 31 7.92 12.84 5.42
CA GLU A 31 6.92 12.68 6.48
C GLU A 31 5.49 12.56 5.92
N GLN A 32 5.15 13.36 4.91
CA GLN A 32 3.87 13.25 4.20
C GLN A 32 3.55 11.88 3.58
N ASN A 33 4.56 11.03 3.41
CA ASN A 33 4.40 9.70 2.84
C ASN A 33 4.24 8.61 3.90
N VAL A 34 4.31 8.95 5.18
CA VAL A 34 4.19 7.99 6.28
C VAL A 34 2.97 8.31 7.10
N PHE A 35 2.02 7.39 7.15
CA PHE A 35 0.86 7.48 8.05
C PHE A 35 1.21 6.78 9.36
N ASN A 36 1.46 7.58 10.39
CA ASN A 36 1.94 7.09 11.68
C ASN A 36 0.78 6.67 12.58
N VAL A 37 0.74 5.39 12.93
CA VAL A 37 -0.23 4.80 13.85
C VAL A 37 0.50 4.22 15.04
N LYS A 38 0.25 4.73 16.25
CA LYS A 38 0.90 4.28 17.48
C LYS A 38 -0.14 3.84 18.49
N VAL A 39 0.16 2.77 19.19
CA VAL A 39 -0.64 2.32 20.33
C VAL A 39 0.25 2.30 21.55
N ASN A 40 -0.15 3.03 22.59
CA ASN A 40 0.61 3.12 23.84
C ASN A 40 0.28 1.95 24.79
N PHE A 41 1.00 1.88 25.91
CA PHE A 41 0.82 0.85 26.94
C PHE A 41 -0.53 0.89 27.68
N LEU A 42 -1.33 1.93 27.49
CA LEU A 42 -2.70 2.08 28.01
C LEU A 42 -3.74 1.72 26.94
N ASP A 43 -3.34 1.10 25.83
CA ASP A 43 -4.20 0.78 24.69
C ASP A 43 -4.84 2.02 24.02
N GLN A 44 -4.22 3.19 24.17
CA GLN A 44 -4.68 4.41 23.51
C GLN A 44 -4.04 4.53 22.13
N LEU A 45 -4.88 4.80 21.12
CA LEU A 45 -4.46 4.99 19.75
C LEU A 45 -4.08 6.45 19.50
N LEU A 46 -2.92 6.64 18.90
CA LEU A 46 -2.38 7.92 18.46
C LEU A 46 -2.14 7.85 16.95
N VAL A 47 -2.74 8.75 16.19
CA VAL A 47 -2.57 8.85 14.74
C VAL A 47 -2.02 10.23 14.41
N GLU A 48 -0.91 10.28 13.65
CA GLU A 48 -0.21 11.54 13.34
C GLU A 48 0.07 12.41 14.58
N GLY A 49 0.36 11.76 15.71
CA GLY A 49 0.65 12.42 16.99
C GLY A 49 -0.58 12.86 17.79
N GLY A 50 -1.80 12.77 17.25
CA GLY A 50 -3.04 13.08 17.94
C GLY A 50 -3.82 11.84 18.40
N PRO A 51 -4.58 11.90 19.51
CA PRO A 51 -5.45 10.80 19.90
C PRO A 51 -6.58 10.59 18.89
N LEU A 52 -6.90 9.33 18.60
CA LEU A 52 -7.97 8.96 17.69
C LEU A 52 -8.72 7.75 18.24
N ASP A 53 -10.04 7.71 18.05
CA ASP A 53 -10.84 6.53 18.37
C ASP A 53 -10.61 5.44 17.30
N ILE A 54 -10.60 4.19 17.74
CA ILE A 54 -10.29 3.04 16.85
C ILE A 54 -11.31 2.94 15.70
N GLU A 55 -12.55 3.32 15.94
CA GLU A 55 -13.64 3.33 14.95
C GLU A 55 -13.39 4.32 13.79
N ASP A 56 -12.63 5.39 14.05
CA ASP A 56 -12.28 6.42 13.06
C ASP A 56 -10.99 6.10 12.28
N LEU A 57 -10.19 5.14 12.74
CA LEU A 57 -8.92 4.78 12.15
C LEU A 57 -9.05 4.38 10.68
N LYS A 58 -10.04 3.56 10.36
CA LYS A 58 -10.31 3.14 8.98
C LYS A 58 -10.51 4.33 8.04
N ASN A 59 -11.36 5.28 8.43
CA ASN A 59 -11.65 6.46 7.61
C ASN A 59 -10.43 7.38 7.48
N SER A 60 -9.64 7.51 8.53
CA SER A 60 -8.39 8.26 8.50
C SER A 60 -7.36 7.63 7.55
N ALA A 61 -7.18 6.31 7.62
CA ALA A 61 -6.30 5.57 6.71
C ALA A 61 -6.79 5.63 5.25
N LYS A 62 -8.10 5.48 4.98
CA LYS A 62 -8.66 5.68 3.64
C LYS A 62 -8.33 7.08 3.11
N SER A 63 -8.49 8.11 3.93
CA SER A 63 -8.17 9.49 3.56
C SER A 63 -6.71 9.67 3.15
N PHE A 64 -5.78 9.07 3.90
CA PHE A 64 -4.36 9.05 3.55
C PHE A 64 -4.11 8.35 2.20
N LEU A 65 -4.75 7.21 1.96
CA LEU A 65 -4.53 6.40 0.77
C LEU A 65 -5.07 7.05 -0.52
N ILE A 66 -6.15 7.85 -0.44
CA ILE A 66 -6.81 8.46 -1.60
C ILE A 66 -6.49 9.94 -1.80
N ALA A 67 -5.92 10.60 -0.80
CA ALA A 67 -5.56 12.01 -0.90
C ALA A 67 -4.29 12.23 -1.72
N THR A 68 -4.16 13.40 -2.29
CA THR A 68 -2.92 13.89 -2.90
C THR A 68 -2.25 14.89 -1.98
N GLY A 69 -0.98 15.20 -2.26
CA GLY A 69 -0.20 16.16 -1.49
C GLY A 69 -0.83 17.57 -1.40
N ASP A 70 -1.72 17.91 -2.30
CA ASP A 70 -2.49 19.16 -2.31
C ASP A 70 -3.87 19.06 -1.61
N GLY A 71 -4.14 17.93 -0.95
CA GLY A 71 -5.41 17.69 -0.27
C GLY A 71 -6.58 17.34 -1.19
N ILE A 72 -6.34 17.18 -2.49
CA ILE A 72 -7.34 16.74 -3.45
C ILE A 72 -7.45 15.23 -3.40
N MET A 73 -8.67 14.72 -3.26
CA MET A 73 -8.94 13.29 -3.33
C MET A 73 -8.74 12.80 -4.76
N SER A 74 -7.81 11.87 -4.96
CA SER A 74 -7.47 11.37 -6.29
C SER A 74 -8.35 10.19 -6.67
N HIS A 75 -9.16 10.36 -7.71
CA HIS A 75 -9.79 9.20 -8.34
C HIS A 75 -8.72 8.42 -9.13
N PRO A 76 -8.63 7.08 -8.99
CA PRO A 76 -7.58 6.29 -9.62
C PRO A 76 -7.58 6.37 -11.15
N VAL A 77 -8.71 6.75 -11.78
CA VAL A 77 -8.83 6.88 -13.24
C VAL A 77 -9.11 8.34 -13.60
N GLY A 78 -8.06 9.14 -13.63
CA GLY A 78 -8.01 10.43 -14.33
C GLY A 78 -8.91 11.55 -13.84
N ARG A 79 -9.60 11.42 -12.70
CA ARG A 79 -10.43 12.48 -12.13
C ARG A 79 -9.92 12.85 -10.74
N ASP A 80 -9.63 14.14 -10.57
CA ASP A 80 -9.41 14.69 -9.25
C ASP A 80 -10.78 15.01 -8.63
N VAL A 81 -11.05 14.41 -7.49
CA VAL A 81 -12.27 14.67 -6.73
C VAL A 81 -11.87 15.62 -5.61
N VAL A 82 -12.29 16.87 -5.72
CA VAL A 82 -12.12 17.84 -4.64
C VAL A 82 -12.95 17.35 -3.46
N GLY A 83 -12.28 16.97 -2.38
CA GLY A 83 -12.94 16.61 -1.13
C GLY A 83 -13.80 17.79 -0.68
N ARG A 84 -15.09 17.52 -0.34
CA ARG A 84 -15.98 18.56 0.15
C ARG A 84 -15.36 19.18 1.41
N ASN A 85 -14.95 20.45 1.31
CA ASN A 85 -14.48 21.29 2.42
C ASN A 85 -13.23 20.80 3.19
N ARG A 86 -12.30 20.08 2.57
CA ARG A 86 -10.97 19.94 3.17
C ARG A 86 -10.11 21.11 2.74
N GLU A 87 -9.81 21.98 3.69
CA GLU A 87 -8.65 22.85 3.61
C GLU A 87 -7.42 21.97 3.44
N ILE A 88 -6.47 22.40 2.61
CA ILE A 88 -5.18 21.73 2.46
C ILE A 88 -4.57 21.67 3.85
N GLU A 89 -4.51 20.48 4.46
CA GLU A 89 -3.81 20.31 5.72
C GLU A 89 -2.31 20.41 5.44
N ILE A 90 -1.81 21.63 5.61
CA ILE A 90 -0.38 21.91 5.57
C ILE A 90 0.13 21.74 7.01
N ASP A 91 1.17 20.93 7.16
CA ASP A 91 1.90 20.87 8.40
C ASP A 91 2.41 22.25 8.77
N SER A 92 1.99 22.79 9.91
CA SER A 92 2.30 24.14 10.35
C SER A 92 3.79 24.35 10.67
N GLU A 93 4.54 23.28 10.92
CA GLU A 93 5.96 23.31 11.24
C GLU A 93 6.84 23.23 10.00
N THR A 94 6.47 22.39 9.03
CA THR A 94 7.28 22.13 7.84
C THR A 94 6.79 22.88 6.60
N GLY A 95 5.57 23.37 6.59
CA GLY A 95 4.93 24.00 5.41
C GLY A 95 4.66 23.02 4.26
N ASN A 96 4.80 21.72 4.50
CA ASN A 96 4.57 20.68 3.51
C ASN A 96 3.13 20.15 3.58
N ALA A 97 2.65 19.63 2.46
CA ALA A 97 1.38 18.92 2.43
C ALA A 97 1.46 17.65 3.30
N LYS A 98 0.38 17.34 4.04
CA LYS A 98 0.29 16.21 4.96
C LYS A 98 0.12 14.86 4.27
N PHE A 99 -0.27 14.85 3.00
CA PHE A 99 -0.62 13.65 2.26
C PHE A 99 0.41 13.30 1.18
N PRO A 100 0.57 12.01 0.83
CA PRO A 100 1.48 11.61 -0.24
C PRO A 100 0.98 12.13 -1.60
N GLU A 101 1.91 12.55 -2.44
CA GLU A 101 1.62 12.90 -3.82
C GLU A 101 1.49 11.62 -4.67
N ARG A 102 0.29 11.33 -5.18
CA ARG A 102 0.08 10.22 -6.10
C ARG A 102 0.61 10.55 -7.49
N LEU A 103 1.37 9.63 -8.05
CA LEU A 103 2.07 9.80 -9.32
C LEU A 103 1.23 9.28 -10.49
N TRP A 104 1.18 10.06 -11.57
CA TRP A 104 0.54 9.62 -12.80
C TRP A 104 1.30 8.47 -13.48
N VAL A 105 0.57 7.42 -13.83
CA VAL A 105 1.03 6.34 -14.71
C VAL A 105 0.30 6.53 -16.04
N ARG A 106 0.99 7.15 -17.00
CA ARG A 106 0.43 7.52 -18.31
C ARG A 106 0.81 6.49 -19.37
N LYS A 107 -0.13 6.13 -20.22
CA LYS A 107 0.09 5.14 -21.28
C LYS A 107 1.26 5.51 -22.21
N ALA A 108 1.40 6.79 -22.52
CA ALA A 108 2.49 7.27 -23.37
C ALA A 108 3.87 7.03 -22.72
N ASP A 109 4.01 7.40 -21.43
CA ASP A 109 5.25 7.25 -20.68
C ASP A 109 5.61 5.76 -20.50
N VAL A 110 4.60 4.92 -20.19
CA VAL A 110 4.78 3.48 -20.03
C VAL A 110 5.26 2.83 -21.34
N LYS A 111 4.67 3.18 -22.49
CA LYS A 111 5.11 2.66 -23.79
C LYS A 111 6.55 3.09 -24.13
N MET A 112 6.89 4.33 -23.82
CA MET A 112 8.27 4.82 -24.02
C MET A 112 9.26 4.03 -23.17
N ARG A 113 8.94 3.77 -21.90
CA ARG A 113 9.79 2.96 -21.02
C ARG A 113 9.92 1.51 -21.47
N ILE A 114 8.84 0.90 -21.94
CA ILE A 114 8.90 -0.46 -22.51
C ILE A 114 9.90 -0.50 -23.67
N ALA A 115 9.77 0.41 -24.64
CA ALA A 115 10.70 0.46 -25.79
C ALA A 115 12.16 0.70 -25.37
N GLU A 116 12.40 1.55 -24.37
CA GLU A 116 13.72 1.80 -23.81
C GLU A 116 14.33 0.53 -23.21
N TYR A 117 13.57 -0.19 -22.36
CA TYR A 117 14.06 -1.40 -21.71
C TYR A 117 14.17 -2.59 -22.65
N GLU A 118 13.38 -2.67 -23.71
CA GLU A 118 13.55 -3.64 -24.79
C GLU A 118 14.87 -3.40 -25.53
N ALA A 119 15.24 -2.14 -25.80
CA ALA A 119 16.53 -1.80 -26.39
C ALA A 119 17.70 -2.13 -25.46
N PHE A 120 17.58 -1.84 -24.15
CA PHE A 120 18.59 -2.21 -23.16
C PHE A 120 18.75 -3.72 -23.03
N LEU A 121 17.67 -4.47 -23.08
CA LEU A 121 17.68 -5.92 -23.03
C LEU A 121 18.38 -6.52 -24.27
N ALA A 122 18.12 -5.97 -25.46
CA ALA A 122 18.76 -6.38 -26.70
C ALA A 122 20.28 -6.10 -26.71
N ALA A 123 20.71 -5.00 -26.06
CA ALA A 123 22.11 -4.62 -25.95
C ALA A 123 22.86 -5.24 -24.74
N ALA A 124 22.17 -6.03 -23.91
CA ALA A 124 22.74 -6.56 -22.68
C ALA A 124 23.81 -7.64 -22.98
N ASP A 125 24.98 -7.42 -22.42
CA ASP A 125 26.20 -8.25 -22.61
C ASP A 125 26.37 -9.32 -21.51
N THR A 126 25.65 -9.19 -20.36
CA THR A 126 25.77 -10.11 -19.24
C THR A 126 24.38 -10.63 -18.79
N GLU A 127 24.36 -11.86 -18.28
CA GLU A 127 23.13 -12.48 -17.76
C GLU A 127 22.50 -11.67 -16.60
N ASN A 128 23.32 -11.04 -15.75
CA ASN A 128 22.80 -10.18 -14.67
C ASN A 128 22.08 -8.94 -15.21
N LYS A 129 22.63 -8.29 -16.24
CA LYS A 129 21.94 -7.16 -16.90
C LYS A 129 20.64 -7.61 -17.56
N LYS A 130 20.66 -8.73 -18.28
CA LYS A 130 19.46 -9.31 -18.90
C LYS A 130 18.38 -9.54 -17.85
N LYS A 131 18.71 -10.24 -16.77
CA LYS A 131 17.76 -10.53 -15.66
C LYS A 131 17.17 -9.25 -15.07
N ASN A 132 18.00 -8.23 -14.82
CA ASN A 132 17.55 -6.97 -14.26
C ASN A 132 16.63 -6.21 -15.24
N TYR A 133 17.03 -6.11 -16.51
CA TYR A 133 16.23 -5.43 -17.53
C TYR A 133 14.90 -6.15 -17.79
N THR A 134 14.90 -7.50 -17.82
CA THR A 134 13.67 -8.28 -17.93
C THR A 134 12.71 -7.96 -16.77
N LYS A 135 13.20 -7.98 -15.53
CA LYS A 135 12.37 -7.65 -14.37
C LYS A 135 11.74 -6.26 -14.45
N VAL A 136 12.51 -5.27 -14.89
CA VAL A 136 12.00 -3.89 -15.04
C VAL A 136 11.02 -3.80 -16.21
N LEU A 137 11.34 -4.46 -17.34
CA LEU A 137 10.46 -4.53 -18.51
C LEU A 137 9.11 -5.16 -18.15
N ASP A 138 9.11 -6.27 -17.40
CA ASP A 138 7.91 -6.95 -16.97
C ASP A 138 7.04 -6.04 -16.08
N SER A 139 7.65 -5.28 -15.16
CA SER A 139 6.92 -4.32 -14.34
C SER A 139 6.27 -3.19 -15.16
N TRP A 140 6.90 -2.73 -16.24
CA TRP A 140 6.29 -1.75 -17.15
C TRP A 140 5.18 -2.35 -18.00
N LYS A 141 5.30 -3.62 -18.40
CA LYS A 141 4.22 -4.36 -19.10
C LYS A 141 3.01 -4.56 -18.19
N GLU A 142 3.22 -4.89 -16.92
CA GLU A 142 2.13 -4.95 -15.92
C GLU A 142 1.40 -3.60 -15.79
N LYS A 143 2.14 -2.48 -15.76
CA LYS A 143 1.54 -1.14 -15.74
C LYS A 143 0.73 -0.87 -17.01
N LEU A 144 1.19 -1.30 -18.17
CA LEU A 144 0.43 -1.16 -19.42
C LEU A 144 -0.87 -1.97 -19.36
N THR A 145 -0.82 -3.22 -18.90
CA THR A 145 -2.00 -4.06 -18.70
C THR A 145 -2.98 -3.40 -17.72
N THR A 146 -2.47 -2.85 -16.61
CA THR A 146 -3.29 -2.11 -15.64
C THR A 146 -4.01 -0.93 -16.28
N ILE A 147 -3.31 -0.10 -17.09
CA ILE A 147 -3.91 1.02 -17.83
C ILE A 147 -5.05 0.52 -18.73
N GLU A 148 -4.86 -0.60 -19.42
CA GLU A 148 -5.85 -1.14 -20.35
C GLU A 148 -7.08 -1.68 -19.61
N LEU A 149 -6.89 -2.38 -18.51
CA LEU A 149 -7.96 -2.90 -17.67
C LEU A 149 -8.75 -1.79 -16.95
N LEU A 150 -8.08 -0.74 -16.49
CA LEU A 150 -8.74 0.39 -15.84
C LEU A 150 -9.41 1.35 -16.84
N GLY A 151 -9.12 1.20 -18.13
CA GLY A 151 -9.70 2.02 -19.21
C GLY A 151 -9.04 3.39 -19.38
N GLY A 152 -7.82 3.60 -18.87
CA GLY A 152 -7.07 4.86 -19.01
C GLY A 152 -5.91 5.01 -18.03
N ASP A 153 -5.26 6.16 -18.11
CA ASP A 153 -4.19 6.54 -17.19
C ASP A 153 -4.69 6.55 -15.75
N TYR A 154 -3.85 6.15 -14.81
CA TYR A 154 -4.19 6.07 -13.38
C TYR A 154 -3.13 6.71 -12.50
N LYS A 155 -3.46 6.96 -11.23
CA LYS A 155 -2.51 7.44 -10.24
C LYS A 155 -2.16 6.34 -9.25
N GLU A 156 -0.87 6.16 -8.99
CA GLU A 156 -0.36 5.23 -7.98
C GLU A 156 0.25 5.96 -6.78
N LEU A 157 0.21 5.34 -5.62
CA LEU A 157 0.94 5.83 -4.44
C LEU A 157 2.45 5.72 -4.69
N PRO A 158 3.26 6.74 -4.30
CA PRO A 158 4.71 6.66 -4.38
C PRO A 158 5.22 5.44 -3.59
N SER A 159 6.34 4.87 -4.04
CA SER A 159 6.92 3.67 -3.40
C SER A 159 7.26 3.88 -1.92
N SER A 160 7.53 5.11 -1.53
CA SER A 160 7.81 5.52 -0.16
C SER A 160 6.55 5.72 0.72
N ALA A 161 5.34 5.74 0.13
CA ALA A 161 4.11 5.87 0.92
C ALA A 161 3.80 4.56 1.66
N LEU A 162 3.67 4.63 2.97
CA LEU A 162 3.38 3.49 3.83
C LEU A 162 2.59 3.90 5.08
N ILE A 163 1.89 2.93 5.66
CA ILE A 163 1.29 3.03 6.98
C ILE A 163 2.28 2.40 7.96
N SER A 164 2.78 3.20 8.90
CA SER A 164 3.70 2.75 9.94
C SER A 164 2.92 2.48 11.22
N MET A 165 2.84 1.23 11.62
CA MET A 165 2.20 0.81 12.87
C MET A 165 3.27 0.53 13.92
N GLN A 166 3.18 1.19 15.08
CA GLN A 166 4.08 0.99 16.21
C GLN A 166 3.28 0.74 17.48
N ASN A 167 3.57 -0.36 18.14
CA ASN A 167 2.94 -0.71 19.42
C ASN A 167 3.97 -0.58 20.56
N ASP A 168 3.49 -0.25 21.74
CA ASP A 168 4.27 -0.40 22.97
C ASP A 168 4.31 -1.89 23.36
N ASN A 169 5.36 -2.29 24.09
CA ASN A 169 5.53 -3.67 24.56
C ASN A 169 4.38 -4.18 25.45
N ASN A 170 3.66 -3.29 26.10
CA ASN A 170 2.55 -3.63 27.00
C ASN A 170 1.16 -3.42 26.37
N THR A 171 1.08 -3.09 25.08
CA THR A 171 -0.19 -3.04 24.35
C THR A 171 -0.88 -4.40 24.37
N THR A 172 -2.17 -4.44 24.66
CA THR A 172 -2.91 -5.72 24.64
C THR A 172 -3.00 -6.26 23.21
N TYR A 173 -2.95 -7.59 23.10
CA TYR A 173 -3.07 -8.27 21.80
C TYR A 173 -4.40 -7.97 21.11
N ASN A 174 -5.46 -7.78 21.90
CA ASN A 174 -6.78 -7.43 21.35
C ASN A 174 -6.75 -6.05 20.64
N THR A 175 -6.20 -5.02 21.28
CA THR A 175 -6.08 -3.69 20.68
C THR A 175 -5.19 -3.72 19.44
N TYR A 176 -4.08 -4.44 19.49
CA TYR A 176 -3.21 -4.64 18.33
C TYR A 176 -3.98 -5.24 17.14
N LEU A 177 -4.77 -6.31 17.36
CA LEU A 177 -5.56 -6.95 16.30
C LEU A 177 -6.65 -6.01 15.76
N GLN A 178 -7.31 -5.25 16.63
CA GLN A 178 -8.34 -4.28 16.20
C GLN A 178 -7.72 -3.22 15.26
N VAL A 179 -6.59 -2.63 15.65
CA VAL A 179 -5.88 -1.65 14.81
C VAL A 179 -5.48 -2.26 13.46
N GLN A 180 -4.91 -3.46 13.47
CA GLN A 180 -4.56 -4.15 12.22
C GLN A 180 -5.78 -4.40 11.32
N ASN A 181 -6.90 -4.84 11.92
CA ASN A 181 -8.13 -5.10 11.17
C ASN A 181 -8.70 -3.83 10.55
N GLU A 182 -8.70 -2.70 11.27
CA GLU A 182 -9.18 -1.42 10.73
C GLU A 182 -8.30 -0.94 9.56
N LEU A 183 -6.98 -1.02 9.69
CA LEU A 183 -6.05 -0.66 8.61
C LEU A 183 -6.20 -1.57 7.39
N GLN A 184 -6.34 -2.88 7.61
CA GLN A 184 -6.57 -3.84 6.53
C GLN A 184 -7.91 -3.60 5.84
N THR A 185 -8.96 -3.32 6.61
CA THR A 185 -10.29 -3.02 6.10
C THR A 185 -10.29 -1.75 5.26
N ALA A 186 -9.54 -0.71 5.67
CA ALA A 186 -9.39 0.51 4.87
C ALA A 186 -8.85 0.21 3.45
N VAL A 187 -7.81 -0.61 3.34
CA VAL A 187 -7.25 -1.00 2.05
C VAL A 187 -8.23 -1.85 1.24
N ASN A 188 -8.87 -2.83 1.89
CA ASN A 188 -9.78 -3.76 1.22
C ASN A 188 -11.03 -3.04 0.70
N GLU A 189 -11.63 -2.12 1.47
CA GLU A 189 -12.77 -1.33 1.00
C GLU A 189 -12.43 -0.51 -0.26
N LEU A 190 -11.26 0.13 -0.30
CA LEU A 190 -10.82 0.87 -1.49
C LEU A 190 -10.59 -0.05 -2.69
N ARG A 191 -10.08 -1.24 -2.45
CA ARG A 191 -9.92 -2.27 -3.49
C ARG A 191 -11.26 -2.78 -4.00
N ASP A 192 -12.21 -3.02 -3.09
CA ASP A 192 -13.57 -3.45 -3.43
C ASP A 192 -14.30 -2.39 -4.26
N GLU A 193 -14.22 -1.12 -3.85
CA GLU A 193 -14.81 0.01 -4.58
C GLU A 193 -14.26 0.11 -6.00
N LEU A 194 -12.93 0.03 -6.18
CA LEU A 194 -12.29 0.06 -7.49
C LEU A 194 -12.66 -1.16 -8.34
N ALA A 195 -12.63 -2.36 -7.76
CA ALA A 195 -12.92 -3.60 -8.45
C ALA A 195 -14.40 -3.66 -8.90
N LEU A 196 -15.33 -3.22 -8.05
CA LEU A 196 -16.75 -3.09 -8.42
C LEU A 196 -16.96 -2.12 -9.57
N GLU A 197 -16.30 -0.93 -9.53
CA GLU A 197 -16.42 0.07 -10.59
C GLU A 197 -15.89 -0.45 -11.94
N LYS A 198 -14.75 -1.17 -11.93
CA LYS A 198 -14.06 -1.57 -13.15
C LYS A 198 -14.46 -2.93 -13.68
N PHE A 199 -14.74 -3.87 -12.79
CA PHE A 199 -14.94 -5.28 -13.14
C PHE A 199 -16.32 -5.82 -12.74
N GLY A 200 -17.15 -5.02 -12.03
CA GLY A 200 -18.48 -5.42 -11.58
C GLY A 200 -18.47 -6.49 -10.48
N ARG A 201 -17.33 -6.70 -9.82
CA ARG A 201 -17.13 -7.67 -8.73
C ARG A 201 -16.28 -7.04 -7.65
N THR A 202 -16.45 -7.46 -6.40
CA THR A 202 -15.57 -7.02 -5.32
C THR A 202 -14.17 -7.62 -5.50
N TYR A 203 -13.18 -6.97 -4.92
CA TYR A 203 -11.81 -7.48 -4.92
C TYR A 203 -11.72 -8.87 -4.26
N LYS A 204 -12.46 -9.06 -3.16
CA LYS A 204 -12.58 -10.37 -2.50
C LYS A 204 -13.17 -11.43 -3.43
N GLU A 205 -14.22 -11.13 -4.18
CA GLU A 205 -14.80 -12.07 -5.16
C GLU A 205 -13.80 -12.44 -6.27
N LEU A 206 -12.97 -11.48 -6.71
CA LEU A 206 -11.90 -11.78 -7.68
C LEU A 206 -10.85 -12.73 -7.09
N GLU A 207 -10.42 -12.52 -5.83
CA GLU A 207 -9.50 -13.42 -5.14
C GLU A 207 -10.12 -14.81 -4.96
N ASP A 208 -11.36 -14.92 -4.48
CA ASP A 208 -12.05 -16.19 -4.29
C ASP A 208 -12.24 -16.98 -5.61
N LEU A 209 -12.43 -16.27 -6.73
CA LEU A 209 -12.51 -16.89 -8.05
C LEU A 209 -11.13 -17.38 -8.53
N TYR A 210 -10.10 -16.58 -8.32
CA TYR A 210 -8.72 -16.93 -8.68
C TYR A 210 -8.23 -18.12 -7.87
N ASP A 211 -8.54 -18.20 -6.58
CA ASP A 211 -8.17 -19.33 -5.71
C ASP A 211 -8.80 -20.66 -6.19
N ARG A 212 -9.97 -20.59 -6.85
CA ARG A 212 -10.62 -21.77 -7.47
C ARG A 212 -10.06 -22.11 -8.84
N ASN A 213 -9.45 -21.17 -9.52
CA ASN A 213 -8.87 -21.31 -10.87
C ASN A 213 -7.60 -20.48 -10.99
N ALA A 214 -6.53 -20.95 -10.37
CA ALA A 214 -5.24 -20.26 -10.31
C ALA A 214 -4.52 -20.10 -11.67
N ASP A 215 -5.00 -20.76 -12.71
CA ASP A 215 -4.48 -20.63 -14.08
C ASP A 215 -5.16 -19.49 -14.88
N ASP A 216 -6.17 -18.83 -14.30
CA ASP A 216 -6.89 -17.73 -14.96
C ASP A 216 -6.07 -16.42 -14.91
N ILE A 217 -5.37 -16.17 -16.02
CA ILE A 217 -4.51 -15.00 -16.17
C ILE A 217 -5.33 -13.69 -16.17
N ASP A 218 -6.56 -13.69 -16.64
CA ASP A 218 -7.39 -12.50 -16.68
C ASP A 218 -7.80 -12.07 -15.25
N LEU A 219 -8.18 -13.03 -14.40
CA LEU A 219 -8.43 -12.76 -12.98
C LEU A 219 -7.18 -12.26 -12.27
N LEU A 220 -6.03 -12.90 -12.51
CA LEU A 220 -4.75 -12.46 -11.94
C LEU A 220 -4.43 -11.02 -12.34
N ASN A 221 -4.61 -10.67 -13.59
CA ASN A 221 -4.38 -9.32 -14.10
C ASN A 221 -5.32 -8.30 -13.47
N GLN A 222 -6.61 -8.62 -13.29
CA GLN A 222 -7.58 -7.76 -12.61
C GLN A 222 -7.18 -7.52 -11.14
N ILE A 223 -6.82 -8.56 -10.41
CA ILE A 223 -6.33 -8.49 -9.02
C ILE A 223 -5.07 -7.63 -8.95
N THR A 224 -4.12 -7.85 -9.86
CA THR A 224 -2.86 -7.10 -9.93
C THR A 224 -3.11 -5.63 -10.23
N ALA A 225 -4.02 -5.32 -11.14
CA ALA A 225 -4.41 -3.94 -11.46
C ALA A 225 -4.95 -3.20 -10.23
N VAL A 226 -5.84 -3.82 -9.45
CA VAL A 226 -6.38 -3.24 -8.21
C VAL A 226 -5.28 -3.03 -7.16
N ARG A 227 -4.41 -4.02 -6.98
CA ARG A 227 -3.26 -3.93 -6.05
C ARG A 227 -2.26 -2.85 -6.44
N SER A 228 -2.09 -2.58 -7.72
CA SER A 228 -1.19 -1.52 -8.22
C SER A 228 -1.70 -0.13 -7.83
N VAL A 229 -3.00 0.07 -7.81
CA VAL A 229 -3.62 1.35 -7.40
C VAL A 229 -3.62 1.49 -5.88
N TYR A 230 -4.00 0.44 -5.15
CA TYR A 230 -4.08 0.41 -3.68
C TYR A 230 -3.18 -0.70 -3.11
N PRO A 231 -1.85 -0.49 -3.08
CA PRO A 231 -0.94 -1.47 -2.50
C PRO A 231 -1.11 -1.53 -0.99
N GLN A 232 -1.02 -2.75 -0.43
CA GLN A 232 -0.99 -2.95 1.00
C GLN A 232 0.43 -2.71 1.51
N ARG A 233 0.69 -1.52 2.03
CA ARG A 233 1.99 -1.12 2.58
C ARG A 233 1.83 -0.75 4.04
N ILE A 234 1.56 -1.76 4.87
CA ILE A 234 1.53 -1.64 6.32
C ILE A 234 2.84 -2.22 6.83
N SER A 235 3.64 -1.38 7.48
CA SER A 235 4.91 -1.75 8.10
C SER A 235 4.76 -1.70 9.61
N GLU A 236 5.26 -2.72 10.29
CA GLU A 236 5.36 -2.73 11.75
C GLU A 236 6.75 -2.22 12.14
N ALA A 237 6.76 -1.15 12.91
CA ALA A 237 7.98 -0.64 13.52
C ALA A 237 8.26 -1.37 14.85
N GLU A 238 9.53 -1.53 15.19
CA GLU A 238 9.92 -2.13 16.46
C GLU A 238 9.29 -1.37 17.63
N PRO A 239 8.81 -2.09 18.68
CA PRO A 239 8.31 -1.47 19.90
C PRO A 239 9.41 -0.62 20.52
N ARG A 240 9.09 0.61 20.93
CA ARG A 240 10.02 1.38 21.74
C ARG A 240 9.94 0.91 23.19
N GLU A 241 11.08 0.57 23.78
CA GLU A 241 11.17 0.39 25.22
C GLU A 241 10.87 1.74 25.88
N GLY A 242 9.72 1.77 26.58
CA GLY A 242 9.31 2.77 27.56
C GLY A 242 9.95 4.16 27.50
N SER A 243 9.62 4.99 26.52
CA SER A 243 9.79 6.43 26.70
C SER A 243 8.55 6.95 27.42
N SER A 244 8.74 7.24 28.72
CA SER A 244 7.76 7.98 29.52
C SER A 244 7.43 9.30 28.81
N TYR A 245 6.30 9.36 28.16
CA TYR A 245 5.71 10.64 27.78
C TYR A 245 5.03 11.21 29.04
N TYR A 246 5.69 12.16 29.69
CA TYR A 246 5.08 13.11 30.62
C TYR A 246 4.46 14.26 29.83
#